data_ea6872e7e771efacc141664a3ec0f264
#
_entry.id   ea6872e7e771efacc141664a3ec0f264
#
_cell.length_a   1.000
_cell.length_b   1.000
_cell.length_c   1.000
_cell.angle_alpha   90.00
_cell.angle_beta   90.00
_cell.angle_gamma   90.00
#
_symmetry.space_group_name_H-M   'P 1'
#
loop_
_entity.id
_entity.type
_entity.pdbx_description
1 polymer ?
#
loop_
_entity_poly.entity_id
_entity_poly.type
_entity_poly.pdbx_seq_one_letter_code
_entity_poly.pdbx_strand_id
1 'polypeptide(L)'
;DWISLTSLFSYIAKTNNNSTLNLINPNNDKDIKAAALSYDIETIGWTTDAVVKPFKGFDFHFLFTYQSPKYKKYETGVTFSDGTTSGINATGNIVTEIPKVLIELDPSYNITKDLKVWASFRYFSKTYANIKNAYYFNGRWETFGGINWNVNKHLSLSGNCDKLLEPDRC
;
A
#
# COMPACT_ATOMS: atom_id res chain seq x y z
N ASP A 1 -1.84 -28.99 -12.57
CA ASP A 1 -2.29 -28.57 -11.24
C ASP A 1 -3.33 -27.46 -11.41
N TRP A 2 -4.48 -27.64 -10.76
CA TRP A 2 -5.58 -26.69 -10.82
C TRP A 2 -5.47 -25.57 -9.75
N ILE A 3 -4.53 -25.70 -8.80
CA ILE A 3 -4.23 -24.73 -7.76
C ILE A 3 -2.72 -24.65 -7.48
N SER A 4 -2.22 -23.44 -7.32
CA SER A 4 -0.91 -23.12 -6.77
C SER A 4 -1.11 -22.16 -5.60
N LEU A 5 -0.48 -22.45 -4.46
CA LEU A 5 -0.59 -21.65 -3.25
C LEU A 5 0.80 -21.44 -2.64
N THR A 6 1.14 -20.18 -2.40
CA THR A 6 2.35 -19.79 -1.67
C THR A 6 1.95 -18.90 -0.50
N SER A 7 2.49 -19.17 0.67
CA SER A 7 2.28 -18.32 1.85
C SER A 7 3.63 -18.02 2.50
N LEU A 8 3.88 -16.74 2.76
CA LEU A 8 5.13 -16.23 3.30
C LEU A 8 4.87 -15.37 4.52
N PHE A 9 5.55 -15.68 5.61
CA PHE A 9 5.65 -14.80 6.77
C PHE A 9 6.99 -14.05 6.71
N SER A 10 6.97 -12.77 7.02
CA SER A 10 8.15 -11.91 7.00
C SER A 10 8.28 -11.05 8.25
N TYR A 11 9.51 -10.83 8.67
CA TYR A 11 9.88 -9.85 9.68
C TYR A 11 11.00 -8.98 9.11
N ILE A 12 10.81 -7.68 9.11
CA ILE A 12 11.78 -6.72 8.58
C ILE A 12 12.05 -5.68 9.66
N ALA A 13 13.31 -5.52 10.02
CA ALA A 13 13.77 -4.43 10.86
C ALA A 13 14.69 -3.51 10.06
N LYS A 14 14.38 -2.21 10.05
CA LYS A 14 15.22 -1.15 9.49
C LYS A 14 15.65 -0.26 10.63
N THR A 15 16.94 -0.21 10.89
CA THR A 15 17.54 0.51 12.00
C THR A 15 18.36 1.70 11.52
N ASN A 16 18.51 2.70 12.39
CA ASN A 16 19.35 3.89 12.15
C ASN A 16 18.96 4.68 10.89
N ASN A 17 17.67 4.74 10.58
CA ASN A 17 17.20 5.67 9.55
C ASN A 17 17.35 7.10 10.05
N ASN A 18 17.86 7.99 9.23
CA ASN A 18 18.08 9.37 9.59
C ASN A 18 17.16 10.32 8.83
N SER A 19 16.68 11.34 9.51
CA SER A 19 15.84 12.40 8.96
C SER A 19 16.11 13.71 9.70
N THR A 20 15.55 14.79 9.20
CA THR A 20 15.55 16.09 9.86
C THR A 20 14.13 16.59 9.95
N LEU A 21 13.73 17.04 11.13
CA LEU A 21 12.41 17.61 11.37
C LEU A 21 12.57 19.10 11.73
N ASN A 22 11.69 19.92 11.18
CA ASN A 22 11.59 21.32 11.59
C ASN A 22 10.57 21.42 12.72
N LEU A 23 11.04 21.78 13.90
CA LEU A 23 10.23 21.97 15.10
C LEU A 23 10.02 23.45 15.34
N ILE A 24 8.78 23.81 15.67
CA ILE A 24 8.33 25.19 15.87
C ILE A 24 8.33 25.49 17.36
N ASN A 25 8.80 26.70 17.72
CA ASN A 25 8.73 27.19 19.09
C ASN A 25 7.24 27.39 19.49
N PRO A 26 6.77 26.76 20.58
CA PRO A 26 5.38 26.92 21.03
C PRO A 26 4.97 28.37 21.36
N ASN A 27 5.93 29.24 21.70
CA ASN A 27 5.69 30.64 22.03
C ASN A 27 5.87 31.59 20.84
N ASN A 28 6.53 31.13 19.76
CA ASN A 28 6.83 31.95 18.58
C ASN A 28 6.88 31.06 17.33
N ASP A 29 5.80 31.05 16.57
CA ASP A 29 5.65 30.24 15.35
C ASP A 29 6.64 30.58 14.20
N LYS A 30 7.33 31.72 14.30
CA LYS A 30 8.39 32.12 13.36
C LYS A 30 9.76 31.57 13.76
N ASP A 31 9.94 31.11 15.00
CA ASP A 31 11.20 30.51 15.46
C ASP A 31 11.17 29.01 15.22
N ILE A 32 11.87 28.57 14.20
CA ILE A 32 11.92 27.19 13.73
C ILE A 32 13.33 26.65 13.86
N LYS A 33 13.47 25.48 14.49
CA LYS A 33 14.76 24.77 14.60
C LYS A 33 14.70 23.40 13.94
N ALA A 34 15.75 23.07 13.21
CA ALA A 34 15.97 21.74 12.67
C ALA A 34 16.44 20.79 13.78
N ALA A 35 15.74 19.68 13.94
CA ALA A 35 16.11 18.59 14.86
C ALA A 35 16.54 17.37 14.07
N ALA A 36 17.73 16.85 14.35
CA ALA A 36 18.16 15.56 13.82
C ALA A 36 17.35 14.44 14.48
N LEU A 37 16.89 13.49 13.68
CA LEU A 37 16.14 12.34 14.11
C LEU A 37 16.79 11.06 13.59
N SER A 38 17.10 10.14 14.48
CA SER A 38 17.41 8.75 14.14
C SER A 38 16.24 7.87 14.56
N TYR A 39 15.73 7.04 13.66
CA TYR A 39 14.57 6.21 13.94
C TYR A 39 14.68 4.80 13.38
N ASP A 40 13.96 3.90 14.01
CA ASP A 40 13.89 2.49 13.64
C ASP A 40 12.47 2.13 13.24
N ILE A 41 12.33 1.20 12.29
CA ILE A 41 11.05 0.65 11.85
C ILE A 41 11.09 -0.87 11.94
N GLU A 42 10.05 -1.45 12.48
CA GLU A 42 9.77 -2.88 12.43
C GLU A 42 8.50 -3.16 11.65
N THR A 43 8.55 -4.16 10.79
CA THR A 43 7.39 -4.63 10.02
C THR A 43 7.25 -6.13 10.18
N ILE A 44 6.08 -6.56 10.65
CA ILE A 44 5.63 -7.94 10.58
C ILE A 44 4.71 -8.03 9.36
N GLY A 45 4.94 -9.01 8.51
CA GLY A 45 4.19 -9.21 7.28
C GLY A 45 3.78 -10.67 7.07
N TRP A 46 2.67 -10.84 6.40
CA TRP A 46 2.19 -12.13 5.90
C TRP A 46 1.58 -11.91 4.52
N THR A 47 2.06 -12.68 3.55
CA THR A 47 1.56 -12.65 2.18
C THR A 47 1.12 -14.04 1.77
N THR A 48 -0.05 -14.12 1.16
CA THR A 48 -0.56 -15.35 0.53
C THR A 48 -0.87 -15.05 -0.92
N ASP A 49 -0.28 -15.83 -1.80
CA ASP A 49 -0.47 -15.80 -3.24
C ASP A 49 -1.08 -17.12 -3.69
N ALA A 50 -2.20 -17.07 -4.41
CA ALA A 50 -2.89 -18.25 -4.91
C ALA A 50 -3.32 -18.06 -6.36
N VAL A 51 -3.02 -19.05 -7.18
CA VAL A 51 -3.53 -19.15 -8.56
C VAL A 51 -4.43 -20.37 -8.64
N VAL A 52 -5.67 -20.17 -9.06
CA VAL A 52 -6.69 -21.23 -9.17
C VAL A 52 -7.21 -21.32 -10.60
N LYS A 53 -7.20 -22.52 -11.16
CA LYS A 53 -7.67 -22.84 -12.52
C LYS A 53 -8.73 -23.93 -12.47
N PRO A 54 -9.96 -23.62 -12.01
CA PRO A 54 -10.98 -24.63 -11.70
C PRO A 54 -11.52 -25.35 -12.95
N PHE A 55 -11.47 -24.67 -14.10
CA PHE A 55 -11.88 -25.23 -15.39
C PHE A 55 -11.13 -24.56 -16.54
N LYS A 56 -11.19 -25.19 -17.71
CA LYS A 56 -10.46 -24.72 -18.89
C LYS A 56 -10.84 -23.29 -19.29
N GLY A 57 -9.83 -22.44 -19.43
CA GLY A 57 -9.96 -21.07 -19.87
C GLY A 57 -10.20 -20.05 -18.74
N PHE A 58 -10.47 -20.49 -17.51
CA PHE A 58 -10.61 -19.61 -16.35
C PHE A 58 -9.36 -19.66 -15.49
N ASP A 59 -8.79 -18.48 -15.22
CA ASP A 59 -7.70 -18.27 -14.27
C ASP A 59 -8.16 -17.25 -13.23
N PHE A 60 -7.90 -17.56 -11.97
CA PHE A 60 -8.16 -16.65 -10.86
C PHE A 60 -6.89 -16.51 -10.02
N HIS A 61 -6.37 -15.30 -9.93
CA HIS A 61 -5.26 -14.97 -9.05
C HIS A 61 -5.79 -14.21 -7.83
N PHE A 62 -5.34 -14.64 -6.67
CA PHE A 62 -5.63 -14.06 -5.38
C PHE A 62 -4.34 -13.72 -4.67
N LEU A 63 -4.17 -12.44 -4.32
CA LEU A 63 -3.09 -11.97 -3.47
C LEU A 63 -3.66 -11.32 -2.22
N PHE A 64 -3.21 -11.79 -1.07
CA PHE A 64 -3.48 -11.20 0.22
C PHE A 64 -2.17 -10.79 0.87
N THR A 65 -2.06 -9.54 1.31
CA THR A 65 -0.92 -9.06 2.08
C THR A 65 -1.42 -8.38 3.36
N TYR A 66 -0.92 -8.85 4.48
CA TYR A 66 -1.00 -8.16 5.76
C TYR A 66 0.38 -7.64 6.13
N GLN A 67 0.47 -6.39 6.59
CA GLN A 67 1.71 -5.81 7.09
C GLN A 67 1.42 -4.83 8.23
N SER A 68 2.30 -4.82 9.22
CA SER A 68 2.17 -3.94 10.38
C SER A 68 3.47 -3.18 10.64
N PRO A 69 3.79 -2.18 9.80
CA PRO A 69 4.98 -1.35 9.99
C PRO A 69 4.77 -0.39 11.17
N LYS A 70 5.70 -0.39 12.12
CA LYS A 70 5.68 0.47 13.30
C LYS A 70 7.02 1.14 13.53
N TYR A 71 6.99 2.38 13.97
CA TYR A 71 8.17 3.04 14.51
C TYR A 71 8.53 2.43 15.85
N LYS A 72 9.75 1.85 15.97
CA LYS A 72 10.28 1.31 17.22
C LYS A 72 11.00 2.35 18.05
N LYS A 73 11.64 3.27 17.36
CA LYS A 73 12.31 4.43 17.94
C LYS A 73 12.00 5.60 17.03
N TYR A 74 11.30 6.59 17.53
CA TYR A 74 10.99 7.80 16.79
C TYR A 74 10.76 8.94 17.78
N GLU A 75 11.86 9.54 18.22
CA GLU A 75 11.84 10.58 19.22
C GLU A 75 12.94 11.59 18.96
N THR A 76 12.59 12.87 18.98
CA THR A 76 13.56 13.97 18.94
C THR A 76 12.94 15.23 19.53
N GLY A 77 13.80 16.18 19.92
CA GLY A 77 13.39 17.46 20.46
C GLY A 77 14.50 18.49 20.39
N VAL A 78 14.11 19.76 20.54
CA VAL A 78 15.01 20.91 20.59
C VAL A 78 14.61 21.84 21.73
N THR A 79 15.58 22.58 22.26
CA THR A 79 15.36 23.70 23.16
C THR A 79 15.64 25.01 22.41
N PHE A 80 14.72 25.95 22.53
CA PHE A 80 14.84 27.29 21.92
C PHE A 80 15.58 28.26 22.85
N SER A 81 15.94 29.41 22.32
CA SER A 81 16.70 30.41 23.05
C SER A 81 15.95 31.03 24.24
N ASP A 82 14.65 30.99 24.22
CA ASP A 82 13.77 31.46 25.29
C ASP A 82 13.55 30.38 26.40
N GLY A 83 14.24 29.21 26.28
CA GLY A 83 14.11 28.09 27.19
C GLY A 83 12.95 27.15 26.91
N THR A 84 12.10 27.45 25.89
CA THR A 84 11.00 26.58 25.50
C THR A 84 11.53 25.31 24.84
N THR A 85 10.82 24.21 25.00
CA THR A 85 11.14 22.92 24.36
C THR A 85 10.02 22.51 23.40
N SER A 86 10.40 21.97 22.27
CA SER A 86 9.49 21.32 21.34
C SER A 86 10.07 19.97 20.92
N GLY A 87 9.21 18.98 20.78
CA GLY A 87 9.64 17.63 20.43
C GLY A 87 8.51 16.79 19.86
N ILE A 88 8.88 15.67 19.33
CA ILE A 88 7.95 14.66 18.84
C ILE A 88 8.38 13.28 19.34
N ASN A 89 7.41 12.49 19.79
CA ASN A 89 7.56 11.07 20.03
C ASN A 89 6.45 10.34 19.29
N ALA A 90 6.82 9.50 18.33
CA ALA A 90 5.91 8.67 17.56
C ALA A 90 6.27 7.18 17.69
N THR A 91 7.06 6.82 18.70
CA THR A 91 7.39 5.42 19.00
C THR A 91 6.13 4.60 19.24
N GLY A 92 6.02 3.46 18.57
CA GLY A 92 4.83 2.60 18.61
C GLY A 92 3.76 2.93 17.56
N ASN A 93 3.80 4.11 16.96
CA ASN A 93 2.86 4.51 15.91
C ASN A 93 3.10 3.73 14.61
N ILE A 94 2.04 3.62 13.82
CA ILE A 94 2.09 2.98 12.51
C ILE A 94 2.75 3.93 11.51
N VAL A 95 3.59 3.39 10.65
CA VAL A 95 4.23 4.15 9.56
C VAL A 95 3.16 4.69 8.61
N THR A 96 3.32 5.94 8.22
CA THR A 96 2.36 6.66 7.38
C THR A 96 2.29 6.10 5.96
N GLU A 97 1.14 6.27 5.31
CA GLU A 97 0.87 5.97 3.90
C GLU A 97 0.98 4.48 3.50
N ILE A 98 1.18 3.59 4.46
CA ILE A 98 1.26 2.16 4.21
C ILE A 98 -0.04 1.48 4.68
N PRO A 99 -0.82 0.85 3.79
CA PRO A 99 -2.00 0.08 4.17
C PRO A 99 -1.58 -1.19 4.92
N LYS A 100 -2.32 -1.55 5.97
CA LYS A 100 -2.07 -2.80 6.70
C LYS A 100 -2.52 -4.03 5.95
N VAL A 101 -3.57 -3.90 5.17
CA VAL A 101 -4.16 -4.98 4.39
C VAL A 101 -4.27 -4.54 2.94
N LEU A 102 -3.79 -5.39 2.06
CA LEU A 102 -3.97 -5.32 0.62
C LEU A 102 -4.55 -6.64 0.15
N ILE A 103 -5.57 -6.57 -0.69
CA ILE A 103 -6.20 -7.74 -1.33
C ILE A 103 -6.24 -7.45 -2.83
N GLU A 104 -5.81 -8.41 -3.64
CA GLU A 104 -5.98 -8.37 -5.09
C GLU A 104 -6.74 -9.62 -5.54
N LEU A 105 -7.73 -9.42 -6.41
CA LEU A 105 -8.56 -10.45 -7.00
C LEU A 105 -8.54 -10.24 -8.51
N ASP A 106 -7.89 -11.12 -9.23
CA ASP A 106 -7.69 -10.98 -10.68
C ASP A 106 -8.30 -12.17 -11.44
N PRO A 107 -9.63 -12.20 -11.61
CA PRO A 107 -10.28 -13.19 -12.48
C PRO A 107 -10.01 -12.89 -13.95
N SER A 108 -9.78 -13.94 -14.73
CA SER A 108 -9.72 -13.84 -16.19
C SER A 108 -10.29 -15.08 -16.87
N TYR A 109 -10.89 -14.87 -18.03
CA TYR A 109 -11.52 -15.95 -18.78
C TYR A 109 -11.23 -15.85 -20.29
N ASN A 110 -10.75 -16.94 -20.84
CA ASN A 110 -10.60 -17.09 -22.28
C ASN A 110 -11.92 -17.58 -22.88
N ILE A 111 -12.72 -16.64 -23.44
CA ILE A 111 -14.00 -16.94 -24.08
C ILE A 111 -13.76 -17.84 -25.30
N THR A 112 -12.73 -17.51 -26.06
CA THR A 112 -12.18 -18.33 -27.15
C THR A 112 -10.65 -18.41 -27.03
N LYS A 113 -9.98 -19.12 -27.94
CA LYS A 113 -8.50 -19.12 -28.02
C LYS A 113 -7.92 -17.74 -28.34
N ASP A 114 -8.72 -16.86 -28.93
CA ASP A 114 -8.29 -15.55 -29.45
C ASP A 114 -8.91 -14.38 -28.66
N LEU A 115 -9.87 -14.64 -27.75
CA LEU A 115 -10.59 -13.62 -26.99
C LEU A 115 -10.50 -13.91 -25.49
N LYS A 116 -9.90 -12.99 -24.75
CA LYS A 116 -9.76 -13.02 -23.30
C LYS A 116 -10.43 -11.80 -22.67
N VAL A 117 -11.20 -12.01 -21.62
CA VAL A 117 -11.69 -10.96 -20.71
C VAL A 117 -11.00 -11.10 -19.36
N TRP A 118 -10.81 -9.99 -18.68
CA TRP A 118 -10.17 -9.96 -17.37
C TRP A 118 -10.72 -8.80 -16.52
N ALA A 119 -10.64 -8.96 -15.21
CA ALA A 119 -10.88 -7.89 -14.24
C ALA A 119 -9.83 -7.96 -13.13
N SER A 120 -9.62 -6.84 -12.45
CA SER A 120 -8.75 -6.73 -11.29
C SER A 120 -9.45 -5.87 -10.23
N PHE A 121 -9.56 -6.38 -9.02
CA PHE A 121 -10.14 -5.70 -7.88
C PHE A 121 -9.06 -5.60 -6.81
N ARG A 122 -8.69 -4.38 -6.43
CA ARG A 122 -7.66 -4.12 -5.43
C ARG A 122 -8.25 -3.38 -4.26
N TYR A 123 -8.12 -3.94 -3.08
CA TYR A 123 -8.50 -3.32 -1.84
C TYR A 123 -7.27 -2.86 -1.07
N PHE A 124 -7.28 -1.61 -0.65
CA PHE A 124 -6.31 -1.03 0.27
C PHE A 124 -7.04 -0.66 1.56
N SER A 125 -6.56 -1.16 2.69
CA SER A 125 -7.09 -0.71 3.98
C SER A 125 -6.71 0.74 4.26
N LYS A 126 -7.27 1.31 5.32
CA LYS A 126 -6.94 2.67 5.75
C LYS A 126 -5.44 2.88 5.95
N THR A 127 -4.97 4.08 5.61
CA THR A 127 -3.59 4.54 5.81
C THR A 127 -3.58 5.80 6.67
N TYR A 128 -2.54 5.99 7.46
CA TYR A 128 -2.39 7.21 8.25
C TYR A 128 -1.65 8.28 7.45
N ALA A 129 -2.17 9.51 7.50
CA ALA A 129 -1.62 10.65 6.79
C ALA A 129 -0.50 11.35 7.55
N ASN A 130 -0.41 11.15 8.87
CA ASN A 130 0.59 11.79 9.71
C ASN A 130 1.21 10.84 10.72
N ILE A 131 2.40 11.17 11.17
CA ILE A 131 3.22 10.39 12.10
C ILE A 131 2.53 10.15 13.45
N LYS A 132 1.67 11.07 13.91
CA LYS A 132 0.91 10.93 15.16
C LYS A 132 -0.28 9.98 15.03
N ASN A 133 -0.56 9.48 13.82
CA ASN A 133 -1.73 8.66 13.49
C ASN A 133 -3.09 9.34 13.83
N ALA A 134 -3.11 10.67 13.89
CA ALA A 134 -4.32 11.44 14.20
C ALA A 134 -5.25 11.58 12.98
N TYR A 135 -4.69 11.60 11.78
CA TYR A 135 -5.42 11.70 10.52
C TYR A 135 -5.19 10.46 9.68
N TYR A 136 -6.23 10.02 8.96
CA TYR A 136 -6.17 8.85 8.12
C TYR A 136 -7.03 9.02 6.86
N PHE A 137 -6.68 8.28 5.83
CA PHE A 137 -7.50 8.04 4.65
C PHE A 137 -8.24 6.71 4.82
N ASN A 138 -9.52 6.68 4.51
CA ASN A 138 -10.31 5.45 4.55
C ASN A 138 -9.78 4.42 3.55
N GLY A 139 -10.06 3.16 3.80
CA GLY A 139 -9.80 2.09 2.85
C GLY A 139 -10.60 2.32 1.55
N ARG A 140 -10.04 1.85 0.43
CA ARG A 140 -10.64 2.02 -0.89
C ARG A 140 -10.48 0.78 -1.74
N TRP A 141 -11.39 0.63 -2.69
CA TRP A 141 -11.26 -0.29 -3.79
C TRP A 141 -10.79 0.45 -5.03
N GLU A 142 -9.95 -0.21 -5.80
CA GLU A 142 -9.59 0.17 -7.17
C GLU A 142 -9.98 -0.99 -8.08
N THR A 143 -10.63 -0.71 -9.20
CA THR A 143 -11.18 -1.73 -10.08
C THR A 143 -10.79 -1.45 -11.52
N PHE A 144 -10.30 -2.49 -12.17
CA PHE A 144 -9.85 -2.44 -13.55
C PHE A 144 -10.46 -3.60 -14.32
N GLY A 145 -10.54 -3.48 -15.62
CA GLY A 145 -10.96 -4.59 -16.45
C GLY A 145 -10.66 -4.34 -17.91
N GLY A 146 -10.75 -5.39 -18.70
CA GLY A 146 -10.48 -5.26 -20.11
C GLY A 146 -10.74 -6.51 -20.91
N ILE A 147 -10.59 -6.31 -22.22
CA ILE A 147 -10.76 -7.33 -23.24
C ILE A 147 -9.52 -7.32 -24.13
N ASN A 148 -8.97 -8.49 -24.39
CA ASN A 148 -7.90 -8.69 -25.37
C ASN A 148 -8.38 -9.63 -26.46
N TRP A 149 -8.31 -9.17 -27.70
CA TRP A 149 -8.77 -9.91 -28.87
C TRP A 149 -7.68 -10.00 -29.94
N ASN A 150 -7.23 -11.19 -30.24
CA ASN A 150 -6.35 -11.49 -31.36
C ASN A 150 -7.19 -11.75 -32.60
N VAL A 151 -7.44 -10.70 -33.39
CA VAL A 151 -8.30 -10.78 -34.59
C VAL A 151 -7.69 -11.72 -35.62
N ASN A 152 -6.37 -11.65 -35.81
CA ASN A 152 -5.60 -12.56 -36.68
C ASN A 152 -4.11 -12.54 -36.26
N LYS A 153 -3.22 -13.24 -37.05
CA LYS A 153 -1.79 -13.32 -36.75
C LYS A 153 -1.03 -11.99 -36.75
N HIS A 154 -1.62 -10.93 -37.28
CA HIS A 154 -0.99 -9.63 -37.46
C HIS A 154 -1.70 -8.50 -36.71
N LEU A 155 -2.89 -8.76 -36.19
CA LEU A 155 -3.72 -7.72 -35.54
C LEU A 155 -4.26 -8.22 -34.19
N SER A 156 -3.94 -7.47 -33.13
CA SER A 156 -4.51 -7.63 -31.79
C SER A 156 -5.14 -6.32 -31.34
N LEU A 157 -6.31 -6.39 -30.73
CA LEU A 157 -7.04 -5.28 -30.17
C LEU A 157 -7.14 -5.46 -28.65
N SER A 158 -6.95 -4.36 -27.90
CA SER A 158 -7.13 -4.34 -26.46
C SER A 158 -7.99 -3.16 -26.06
N GLY A 159 -9.00 -3.40 -25.23
CA GLY A 159 -9.81 -2.37 -24.58
C GLY A 159 -9.67 -2.50 -23.08
N ASN A 160 -9.34 -1.41 -22.39
CA ASN A 160 -9.18 -1.38 -20.94
C ASN A 160 -10.12 -0.32 -20.34
N CYS A 161 -10.61 -0.59 -19.15
CA CYS A 161 -11.42 0.30 -18.36
C CYS A 161 -10.84 0.44 -16.97
N ASP A 162 -10.60 1.66 -16.54
CA ASP A 162 -10.22 1.99 -15.17
C ASP A 162 -11.51 2.32 -14.41
N LYS A 163 -11.57 1.89 -13.13
CA LYS A 163 -12.73 2.09 -12.28
C LYS A 163 -14.01 1.39 -12.78
N LEU A 164 -13.89 0.10 -13.02
CA LEU A 164 -14.97 -0.75 -13.55
C LEU A 164 -16.31 -0.62 -12.80
N LEU A 165 -16.30 -0.25 -11.51
CA LEU A 165 -17.50 -0.05 -10.69
C LEU A 165 -18.01 1.40 -10.69
N GLU A 166 -17.34 2.31 -11.39
CA GLU A 166 -17.78 3.70 -11.60
C GLU A 166 -18.09 3.92 -13.10
N PRO A 167 -19.33 3.70 -13.55
CA PRO A 167 -19.67 3.59 -14.98
C PRO A 167 -19.43 4.85 -15.82
N ASP A 168 -19.20 5.99 -15.20
CA ASP A 168 -19.04 7.27 -15.92
C ASP A 168 -17.63 7.49 -16.52
N ARG A 169 -16.73 6.49 -16.46
CA ARG A 169 -15.32 6.64 -16.85
C ARG A 169 -14.71 5.49 -17.64
N CYS A 170 -15.51 4.63 -18.25
CA CYS A 170 -15.02 3.58 -19.18
C CYS A 170 -15.05 4.04 -20.63
#